data_e0fa80d4efa643a12a06293096be6312
#
_entry.id   e0fa80d4efa643a12a06293096be6312
#
_cell.length_a   1.000
_cell.length_b   1.000
_cell.length_c   1.000
_cell.angle_alpha   90.00
_cell.angle_beta   90.00
_cell.angle_gamma   90.00
#
_symmetry.space_group_name_H-M   'P 1'
#
loop_
_entity.id
_entity.type
_entity.pdbx_description
1 polymer ?
#
loop_
_entity_poly.entity_id
_entity_poly.type
_entity_poly.pdbx_seq_one_letter_code
_entity_poly.pdbx_strand_id
1 'polypeptide(L)'
;MIIFKNGKVLKKGRLVEKDILIDGKKIVLIAENIENENAKVIDLQGKFIAPGFIDVHVHWREPGFEYKENIYHASRAAARGGFTTAMPMPNLDPVPDCYENLKLQLDIIERDSVIRAIPFGAITKGELGKDYAEFEELAPHVFAFSDDGRGVQDANMMFESMQVAAKLNKAIVAHCEDNSLIRGGCMHCGCRSRELNLPGIPSVCESVQIARDVLLAEAAGCHYHVCHVSTKESVRVVREAKKAGIKVTCEVCPHHLISDEMDIPEDNGMWKMNPPLRSEEDRKALIAGVLDGTIDVIATDHAPHAEHEKNLTMTKAAFGIVGSETAFSQLYTKFVKPGVFSLQLLVDLMTKKVAETFDLPYGKLEEGSFADLVVIDLEKNIKIDPEKFLSKGRNTPYVGEEIYGIPVLTLCEGRVAYKDEEQFANIDL
;
A
#
# COMPACT_ATOMS: atom_id res chain seq x y z
N MET A 1 7.57 4.77 -30.03
CA MET A 1 8.73 5.07 -29.17
C MET A 1 8.58 6.45 -28.53
N ILE A 2 9.03 6.60 -27.31
CA ILE A 2 9.00 7.85 -26.53
C ILE A 2 10.37 8.04 -25.90
N ILE A 3 10.91 9.26 -25.94
CA ILE A 3 12.10 9.64 -25.17
C ILE A 3 11.70 10.63 -24.10
N PHE A 4 11.96 10.28 -22.84
CA PHE A 4 11.97 11.25 -21.75
C PHE A 4 13.39 11.86 -21.68
N LYS A 5 13.48 13.17 -21.92
CA LYS A 5 14.72 13.94 -21.87
C LYS A 5 14.87 14.71 -20.57
N ASN A 6 16.11 14.96 -20.17
CA ASN A 6 16.48 15.81 -19.04
C ASN A 6 15.79 15.38 -17.73
N GLY A 7 15.55 14.08 -17.54
CA GLY A 7 15.03 13.54 -16.29
C GLY A 7 16.15 13.22 -15.31
N LYS A 8 15.88 13.21 -14.01
CA LYS A 8 16.83 12.80 -12.97
C LYS A 8 16.42 11.44 -12.41
N VAL A 9 17.35 10.50 -12.37
CA VAL A 9 17.18 9.16 -11.79
C VAL A 9 18.08 8.97 -10.58
N LEU A 10 17.69 8.09 -9.65
CA LEU A 10 18.56 7.72 -8.54
C LEU A 10 19.65 6.73 -8.99
N LYS A 11 20.89 7.09 -8.74
CA LYS A 11 22.05 6.23 -8.92
C LYS A 11 22.94 6.29 -7.68
N LYS A 12 23.00 5.19 -6.92
CA LYS A 12 23.77 5.11 -5.66
C LYS A 12 23.44 6.25 -4.68
N GLY A 13 22.14 6.52 -4.50
CA GLY A 13 21.64 7.55 -3.58
C GLY A 13 21.78 9.01 -4.05
N ARG A 14 22.20 9.24 -5.31
CA ARG A 14 22.33 10.58 -5.89
C ARG A 14 21.44 10.72 -7.12
N LEU A 15 20.87 11.91 -7.30
CA LEU A 15 20.17 12.26 -8.52
C LEU A 15 21.17 12.56 -9.63
N VAL A 16 21.03 11.86 -10.77
CA VAL A 16 21.83 12.04 -11.98
C VAL A 16 20.90 12.22 -13.17
N GLU A 17 21.25 13.13 -14.07
CA GLU A 17 20.48 13.39 -15.28
C GLU A 17 20.62 12.24 -16.27
N LYS A 18 19.50 11.77 -16.80
CA LYS A 18 19.39 10.69 -17.79
C LYS A 18 18.20 10.88 -18.68
N ASP A 19 18.36 10.48 -19.93
CA ASP A 19 17.28 10.24 -20.86
C ASP A 19 16.83 8.78 -20.79
N ILE A 20 15.53 8.54 -21.03
CA ILE A 20 14.95 7.20 -21.06
C ILE A 20 14.19 7.00 -22.36
N LEU A 21 14.57 5.98 -23.13
CA LEU A 21 13.84 5.54 -24.32
C LEU A 21 12.90 4.39 -23.97
N ILE A 22 11.64 4.58 -24.32
CA ILE A 22 10.57 3.58 -24.16
C ILE A 22 10.10 3.14 -25.56
N ASP A 23 9.95 1.83 -25.75
CA ASP A 23 9.31 1.26 -26.92
C ASP A 23 8.24 0.25 -26.49
N GLY A 24 6.98 0.54 -26.85
CA GLY A 24 5.83 -0.22 -26.34
C GLY A 24 5.83 -0.33 -24.83
N LYS A 25 5.85 -1.56 -24.31
CA LYS A 25 5.78 -1.83 -22.87
C LYS A 25 7.14 -1.81 -22.13
N LYS A 26 8.27 -1.52 -22.83
CA LYS A 26 9.60 -1.74 -22.28
C LYS A 26 10.46 -0.48 -22.27
N ILE A 27 11.31 -0.38 -21.24
CA ILE A 27 12.44 0.54 -21.23
C ILE A 27 13.54 -0.07 -22.10
N VAL A 28 13.95 0.65 -23.15
CA VAL A 28 14.92 0.14 -24.13
C VAL A 28 16.32 0.63 -23.83
N LEU A 29 16.46 1.89 -23.41
CA LEU A 29 17.75 2.51 -23.16
C LEU A 29 17.66 3.58 -22.09
N ILE A 30 18.68 3.66 -21.23
CA ILE A 30 18.87 4.73 -20.23
C ILE A 30 20.29 5.30 -20.40
N ALA A 31 20.42 6.52 -20.94
CA ALA A 31 21.70 7.14 -21.25
C ALA A 31 21.73 8.63 -20.90
N GLU A 32 22.89 9.28 -21.08
CA GLU A 32 23.02 10.74 -20.83
C GLU A 32 22.41 11.58 -21.94
N ASN A 33 22.44 11.09 -23.16
CA ASN A 33 21.80 11.72 -24.31
C ASN A 33 21.30 10.63 -25.25
N ILE A 34 20.03 10.66 -25.57
CA ILE A 34 19.39 9.74 -26.51
C ILE A 34 18.80 10.55 -27.66
N GLU A 35 19.19 10.19 -28.88
CA GLU A 35 18.64 10.76 -30.09
C GLU A 35 17.97 9.66 -30.91
N ASN A 36 16.73 9.90 -31.32
CA ASN A 36 15.97 9.01 -32.19
C ASN A 36 14.91 9.82 -32.94
N GLU A 37 15.08 9.96 -34.24
CA GLU A 37 14.19 10.77 -35.09
C GLU A 37 12.75 10.23 -35.16
N ASN A 38 12.55 8.95 -34.86
CA ASN A 38 11.24 8.29 -34.88
C ASN A 38 10.54 8.31 -33.51
N ALA A 39 11.15 8.88 -32.49
CA ALA A 39 10.58 8.90 -31.15
C ALA A 39 9.98 10.27 -30.82
N LYS A 40 8.82 10.24 -30.13
CA LYS A 40 8.25 11.44 -29.52
C LYS A 40 9.11 11.85 -28.33
N VAL A 41 9.57 13.09 -28.33
CA VAL A 41 10.42 13.64 -27.25
C VAL A 41 9.56 14.39 -26.24
N ILE A 42 9.79 14.10 -24.97
CA ILE A 42 9.16 14.76 -23.82
C ILE A 42 10.25 15.26 -22.90
N ASP A 43 10.35 16.59 -22.76
CA ASP A 43 11.30 17.22 -21.86
C ASP A 43 10.75 17.26 -20.43
N LEU A 44 11.43 16.58 -19.51
CA LEU A 44 11.05 16.51 -18.11
C LEU A 44 11.58 17.67 -17.26
N GLN A 45 12.43 18.54 -17.83
CA GLN A 45 12.92 19.75 -17.16
C GLN A 45 13.55 19.48 -15.79
N GLY A 46 14.31 18.41 -15.66
CA GLY A 46 15.01 18.05 -14.43
C GLY A 46 14.14 17.39 -13.36
N LYS A 47 12.89 16.98 -13.67
CA LYS A 47 12.05 16.24 -12.74
C LYS A 47 12.61 14.87 -12.43
N PHE A 48 12.26 14.36 -11.25
CA PHE A 48 12.73 13.06 -10.79
C PHE A 48 11.89 11.93 -11.43
N ILE A 49 12.59 10.90 -11.91
CA ILE A 49 11.98 9.66 -12.42
C ILE A 49 12.30 8.52 -11.44
N ALA A 50 11.28 7.84 -10.97
CA ALA A 50 11.39 6.61 -10.20
C ALA A 50 10.73 5.45 -10.94
N PRO A 51 11.04 4.18 -10.56
CA PRO A 51 10.17 3.06 -10.91
C PRO A 51 8.76 3.35 -10.43
N GLY A 52 7.74 2.89 -11.14
CA GLY A 52 6.36 2.96 -10.67
C GLY A 52 6.21 2.26 -9.32
N PHE A 53 5.49 2.90 -8.39
CA PHE A 53 5.28 2.36 -7.05
C PHE A 53 4.38 1.13 -7.08
N ILE A 54 4.55 0.27 -6.08
CA ILE A 54 3.78 -0.96 -5.88
C ILE A 54 3.11 -0.88 -4.52
N ASP A 55 1.78 -1.01 -4.48
CA ASP A 55 0.99 -1.01 -3.26
C ASP A 55 0.42 -2.39 -2.99
N VAL A 56 0.89 -3.05 -1.96
CA VAL A 56 0.48 -4.43 -1.64
C VAL A 56 -0.77 -4.50 -0.76
N HIS A 57 -1.37 -3.33 -0.43
CA HIS A 57 -2.51 -3.28 0.48
C HIS A 57 -3.45 -2.14 0.14
N VAL A 58 -4.54 -2.45 -0.60
CA VAL A 58 -5.58 -1.47 -0.95
C VAL A 58 -6.98 -2.09 -0.92
N HIS A 59 -8.00 -1.27 -0.66
CA HIS A 59 -9.40 -1.65 -0.64
C HIS A 59 -10.17 -0.98 -1.77
N TRP A 60 -10.26 -1.64 -2.92
CA TRP A 60 -10.92 -1.07 -4.11
C TRP A 60 -12.44 -1.29 -4.15
N ARG A 61 -12.98 -1.99 -3.15
CA ARG A 61 -14.41 -2.09 -2.84
C ARG A 61 -15.32 -2.73 -3.89
N GLU A 62 -14.85 -3.03 -5.08
CA GLU A 62 -15.63 -3.61 -6.16
C GLU A 62 -15.14 -5.03 -6.48
N PRO A 63 -16.07 -6.00 -6.59
CA PRO A 63 -17.54 -5.88 -6.52
C PRO A 63 -18.13 -5.71 -5.12
N GLY A 64 -19.35 -5.18 -5.07
CA GLY A 64 -20.27 -5.22 -3.93
C GLY A 64 -20.37 -3.93 -3.10
N PHE A 65 -19.36 -3.05 -3.16
CA PHE A 65 -19.34 -1.80 -2.37
C PHE A 65 -19.00 -0.60 -3.22
N GLU A 66 -19.47 -0.56 -4.46
CA GLU A 66 -19.16 0.46 -5.48
C GLU A 66 -19.58 1.87 -5.03
N TYR A 67 -20.48 1.98 -4.06
CA TYR A 67 -20.87 3.26 -3.49
C TYR A 67 -19.76 3.94 -2.68
N LYS A 68 -18.80 3.15 -2.14
CA LYS A 68 -17.61 3.64 -1.44
C LYS A 68 -16.47 3.94 -2.40
N GLU A 69 -16.22 3.01 -3.32
CA GLU A 69 -15.16 3.08 -4.32
C GLU A 69 -15.41 2.05 -5.43
N ASN A 70 -14.83 2.26 -6.61
CA ASN A 70 -14.79 1.26 -7.66
C ASN A 70 -13.40 1.18 -8.30
N ILE A 71 -13.13 0.11 -9.03
CA ILE A 71 -11.81 -0.18 -9.62
C ILE A 71 -11.33 0.94 -10.54
N TYR A 72 -12.22 1.55 -11.32
CA TYR A 72 -11.88 2.67 -12.22
C TYR A 72 -11.33 3.88 -11.45
N HIS A 73 -12.03 4.35 -10.43
CA HIS A 73 -11.60 5.52 -9.64
C HIS A 73 -10.39 5.20 -8.77
N ALA A 74 -10.38 4.03 -8.11
CA ALA A 74 -9.27 3.59 -7.26
C ALA A 74 -7.96 3.45 -8.04
N SER A 75 -7.99 2.83 -9.22
CA SER A 75 -6.80 2.67 -10.06
C SER A 75 -6.25 4.01 -10.57
N ARG A 76 -7.13 4.98 -10.87
CA ARG A 76 -6.73 6.35 -11.24
C ARG A 76 -6.15 7.12 -10.05
N ALA A 77 -6.73 6.95 -8.88
CA ALA A 77 -6.20 7.52 -7.64
C ALA A 77 -4.79 6.96 -7.32
N ALA A 78 -4.62 5.65 -7.43
CA ALA A 78 -3.32 5.02 -7.29
C ALA A 78 -2.31 5.54 -8.34
N ALA A 79 -2.71 5.63 -9.62
CA ALA A 79 -1.88 6.18 -10.69
C ALA A 79 -1.46 7.62 -10.41
N ARG A 80 -2.36 8.46 -9.89
CA ARG A 80 -2.04 9.83 -9.47
C ARG A 80 -1.03 9.87 -8.33
N GLY A 81 -1.05 8.89 -7.43
CA GLY A 81 -0.05 8.72 -6.37
C GLY A 81 1.29 8.17 -6.85
N GLY A 82 1.42 7.81 -8.14
CA GLY A 82 2.64 7.24 -8.73
C GLY A 82 2.67 5.71 -8.74
N PHE A 83 1.60 5.05 -8.33
CA PHE A 83 1.52 3.59 -8.33
C PHE A 83 1.21 3.06 -9.74
N THR A 84 1.91 1.99 -10.12
CA THR A 84 1.71 1.25 -11.38
C THR A 84 1.23 -0.17 -11.15
N THR A 85 1.26 -0.62 -9.89
CA THR A 85 0.78 -1.94 -9.49
C THR A 85 0.13 -1.84 -8.12
N ALA A 86 -1.04 -2.46 -7.95
CA ALA A 86 -1.74 -2.53 -6.68
C ALA A 86 -2.33 -3.92 -6.43
N MET A 87 -2.46 -4.32 -5.17
CA MET A 87 -2.99 -5.60 -4.73
C MET A 87 -4.26 -5.37 -3.91
N PRO A 88 -5.46 -5.45 -4.55
CA PRO A 88 -6.73 -5.28 -3.85
C PRO A 88 -7.04 -6.42 -2.89
N MET A 89 -7.37 -6.07 -1.64
CA MET A 89 -7.78 -6.99 -0.57
C MET A 89 -9.13 -7.68 -0.85
N PRO A 90 -9.37 -8.88 -0.27
CA PRO A 90 -10.51 -9.73 -0.62
C PRO A 90 -11.83 -9.38 0.07
N ASN A 91 -11.89 -8.38 0.93
CA ASN A 91 -13.07 -7.99 1.69
C ASN A 91 -14.17 -7.33 0.81
N LEU A 92 -14.73 -8.12 -0.07
CA LEU A 92 -15.68 -7.75 -1.12
C LEU A 92 -17.01 -8.50 -0.96
N ASP A 93 -17.99 -8.25 -1.82
CA ASP A 93 -19.24 -8.98 -1.91
C ASP A 93 -19.61 -9.25 -3.38
N PRO A 94 -19.44 -10.51 -3.85
CA PRO A 94 -18.99 -11.66 -3.08
C PRO A 94 -17.48 -11.63 -2.76
N VAL A 95 -17.11 -12.27 -1.64
CA VAL A 95 -15.71 -12.52 -1.27
C VAL A 95 -15.05 -13.44 -2.31
N PRO A 96 -13.83 -13.18 -2.81
CA PRO A 96 -13.11 -14.04 -3.74
C PRO A 96 -12.53 -15.29 -3.04
N ASP A 97 -13.42 -16.17 -2.56
CA ASP A 97 -13.14 -17.41 -1.84
C ASP A 97 -13.24 -18.67 -2.73
N CYS A 98 -13.72 -18.51 -3.97
CA CYS A 98 -13.73 -19.48 -5.05
C CYS A 98 -13.47 -18.78 -6.39
N TYR A 99 -13.18 -19.54 -7.44
CA TYR A 99 -12.82 -18.95 -8.75
C TYR A 99 -13.97 -18.15 -9.36
N GLU A 100 -15.22 -18.58 -9.23
CA GLU A 100 -16.39 -17.87 -9.75
C GLU A 100 -16.49 -16.45 -9.18
N ASN A 101 -16.31 -16.31 -7.87
CA ASN A 101 -16.35 -15.01 -7.19
C ASN A 101 -15.15 -14.15 -7.58
N LEU A 102 -13.94 -14.73 -7.60
CA LEU A 102 -12.73 -14.03 -8.04
C LEU A 102 -12.84 -13.54 -9.48
N LYS A 103 -13.42 -14.34 -10.35
CA LYS A 103 -13.58 -14.00 -11.77
C LYS A 103 -14.38 -12.71 -11.97
N LEU A 104 -15.37 -12.43 -11.17
CA LEU A 104 -16.12 -11.17 -11.22
C LEU A 104 -15.19 -9.97 -11.05
N GLN A 105 -14.30 -10.03 -10.06
CA GLN A 105 -13.32 -8.98 -9.83
C GLN A 105 -12.28 -8.87 -10.96
N LEU A 106 -11.77 -10.01 -11.46
CA LEU A 106 -10.80 -10.04 -12.56
C LEU A 106 -11.37 -9.42 -13.85
N ASP A 107 -12.62 -9.74 -14.20
CA ASP A 107 -13.29 -9.19 -15.40
C ASP A 107 -13.44 -7.65 -15.30
N ILE A 108 -13.71 -7.13 -14.09
CA ILE A 108 -13.78 -5.68 -13.84
C ILE A 108 -12.39 -5.05 -13.91
N ILE A 109 -11.37 -5.68 -13.31
CA ILE A 109 -9.98 -5.21 -13.37
C ILE A 109 -9.52 -5.09 -14.83
N GLU A 110 -9.75 -6.12 -15.64
CA GLU A 110 -9.37 -6.09 -17.06
C GLU A 110 -10.04 -4.97 -17.84
N ARG A 111 -11.30 -4.69 -17.54
CA ARG A 111 -12.10 -3.67 -18.23
C ARG A 111 -11.74 -2.24 -17.79
N ASP A 112 -11.58 -2.00 -16.50
CA ASP A 112 -11.65 -0.66 -15.89
C ASP A 112 -10.34 -0.17 -15.26
N SER A 113 -9.40 -1.05 -14.94
CA SER A 113 -8.18 -0.62 -14.27
C SER A 113 -7.20 0.05 -15.23
N VAL A 114 -6.69 1.24 -14.85
CA VAL A 114 -5.67 1.97 -15.62
C VAL A 114 -4.24 1.56 -15.27
N ILE A 115 -4.07 0.80 -14.18
CA ILE A 115 -2.78 0.23 -13.73
C ILE A 115 -2.92 -1.29 -13.56
N ARG A 116 -1.80 -1.94 -13.33
CA ARG A 116 -1.80 -3.38 -13.02
C ARG A 116 -2.44 -3.63 -11.66
N ALA A 117 -3.43 -4.53 -11.60
CA ALA A 117 -4.03 -4.97 -10.36
C ALA A 117 -3.94 -6.51 -10.26
N ILE A 118 -3.47 -7.01 -9.12
CA ILE A 118 -3.33 -8.43 -8.84
C ILE A 118 -4.03 -8.68 -7.50
N PRO A 119 -5.29 -9.18 -7.50
CA PRO A 119 -6.11 -9.28 -6.30
C PRO A 119 -5.62 -10.36 -5.34
N PHE A 120 -6.09 -10.31 -4.11
CA PHE A 120 -5.97 -11.39 -3.14
C PHE A 120 -7.10 -12.41 -3.28
N GLY A 121 -6.82 -13.67 -2.93
CA GLY A 121 -7.84 -14.65 -2.58
C GLY A 121 -8.08 -14.64 -1.07
N ALA A 122 -9.30 -15.00 -0.65
CA ALA A 122 -9.61 -15.17 0.76
C ALA A 122 -8.92 -16.42 1.34
N ILE A 123 -8.64 -16.41 2.64
CA ILE A 123 -8.19 -17.60 3.38
C ILE A 123 -9.38 -18.47 3.72
N THR A 124 -10.51 -17.85 4.14
CA THR A 124 -11.71 -18.57 4.56
C THR A 124 -12.93 -18.13 3.75
N LYS A 125 -13.91 -19.03 3.61
CA LYS A 125 -15.17 -18.74 2.90
C LYS A 125 -15.91 -17.59 3.57
N GLY A 126 -16.19 -16.56 2.76
CA GLY A 126 -16.81 -15.33 3.21
C GLY A 126 -15.99 -14.56 4.27
N GLU A 127 -14.71 -14.87 4.45
CA GLU A 127 -13.86 -14.33 5.55
C GLU A 127 -14.49 -14.57 6.94
N LEU A 128 -15.13 -15.72 7.12
CA LEU A 128 -15.86 -16.03 8.36
C LEU A 128 -15.05 -16.85 9.36
N GLY A 129 -13.85 -17.33 9.00
CA GLY A 129 -13.00 -18.14 9.87
C GLY A 129 -13.59 -19.50 10.21
N LYS A 130 -14.39 -20.12 9.31
CA LYS A 130 -15.10 -21.39 9.55
C LYS A 130 -14.72 -22.48 8.55
N ASP A 131 -14.77 -22.17 7.27
CA ASP A 131 -14.48 -23.07 6.18
C ASP A 131 -13.37 -22.50 5.31
N TYR A 132 -12.52 -23.35 4.74
CA TYR A 132 -11.41 -22.91 3.88
C TYR A 132 -11.92 -22.44 2.52
N ALA A 133 -11.30 -21.40 1.97
CA ALA A 133 -11.43 -21.00 0.58
C ALA A 133 -10.80 -22.05 -0.37
N GLU A 134 -11.02 -21.91 -1.66
CA GLU A 134 -10.56 -22.86 -2.67
C GLU A 134 -9.15 -22.51 -3.15
N PHE A 135 -8.15 -22.70 -2.29
CA PHE A 135 -6.76 -22.25 -2.47
C PHE A 135 -6.15 -22.69 -3.81
N GLU A 136 -6.30 -23.98 -4.19
CA GLU A 136 -5.68 -24.54 -5.37
C GLU A 136 -6.21 -23.90 -6.66
N GLU A 137 -7.51 -23.60 -6.70
CA GLU A 137 -8.14 -22.94 -7.85
C GLU A 137 -7.83 -21.46 -7.91
N LEU A 138 -7.72 -20.80 -6.76
CA LEU A 138 -7.43 -19.38 -6.65
C LEU A 138 -5.95 -19.04 -6.92
N ALA A 139 -5.03 -19.89 -6.46
CA ALA A 139 -3.59 -19.60 -6.45
C ALA A 139 -2.99 -19.12 -7.79
N PRO A 140 -3.38 -19.65 -8.99
CA PRO A 140 -2.85 -19.16 -10.27
C PRO A 140 -3.24 -17.71 -10.60
N HIS A 141 -4.29 -17.19 -9.98
CA HIS A 141 -4.94 -15.95 -10.36
C HIS A 141 -4.80 -14.83 -9.32
N VAL A 142 -4.29 -15.13 -8.12
CA VAL A 142 -4.17 -14.19 -7.02
C VAL A 142 -2.73 -13.87 -6.67
N PHE A 143 -2.51 -12.71 -6.04
CA PHE A 143 -1.22 -12.32 -5.50
C PHE A 143 -0.80 -13.23 -4.33
N ALA A 144 -1.65 -13.31 -3.31
CA ALA A 144 -1.49 -14.06 -2.07
C ALA A 144 -2.86 -14.31 -1.45
N PHE A 145 -2.93 -14.82 -0.21
CA PHE A 145 -4.16 -15.07 0.50
C PHE A 145 -4.26 -14.21 1.76
N SER A 146 -5.46 -13.67 2.01
CA SER A 146 -5.76 -12.81 3.16
C SER A 146 -7.22 -12.94 3.58
N ASP A 147 -7.52 -12.77 4.87
CA ASP A 147 -8.83 -12.43 5.41
C ASP A 147 -8.73 -11.04 6.05
N ASP A 148 -8.34 -10.04 5.24
CA ASP A 148 -8.05 -8.70 5.73
C ASP A 148 -9.27 -8.02 6.34
N GLY A 149 -9.01 -7.28 7.45
CA GLY A 149 -10.02 -6.60 8.24
C GLY A 149 -10.71 -7.49 9.28
N ARG A 150 -10.46 -8.81 9.30
CA ARG A 150 -11.05 -9.75 10.29
C ARG A 150 -10.01 -10.59 11.01
N GLY A 151 -8.97 -11.02 10.30
CA GLY A 151 -7.95 -11.94 10.79
C GLY A 151 -8.48 -13.35 11.08
N VAL A 152 -7.65 -14.37 10.91
CA VAL A 152 -8.00 -15.76 11.24
C VAL A 152 -7.75 -16.01 12.71
N GLN A 153 -8.82 -16.19 13.49
CA GLN A 153 -8.76 -16.32 14.95
C GLN A 153 -8.36 -17.73 15.42
N ASP A 154 -8.78 -18.77 14.70
CA ASP A 154 -8.46 -20.15 15.03
C ASP A 154 -7.03 -20.50 14.59
N ALA A 155 -6.20 -20.92 15.55
CA ALA A 155 -4.79 -21.22 15.30
C ALA A 155 -4.58 -22.45 14.38
N ASN A 156 -5.45 -23.48 14.48
CA ASN A 156 -5.35 -24.65 13.61
C ASN A 156 -5.71 -24.30 12.17
N MET A 157 -6.78 -23.51 11.98
CA MET A 157 -7.20 -23.03 10.66
C MET A 157 -6.09 -22.19 10.00
N MET A 158 -5.46 -21.27 10.74
CA MET A 158 -4.31 -20.50 10.25
C MET A 158 -3.14 -21.41 9.87
N PHE A 159 -2.82 -22.39 10.72
CA PHE A 159 -1.70 -23.32 10.48
C PHE A 159 -1.92 -24.17 9.23
N GLU A 160 -3.11 -24.78 9.06
CA GLU A 160 -3.45 -25.56 7.88
C GLU A 160 -3.46 -24.70 6.61
N SER A 161 -4.01 -23.47 6.69
CA SER A 161 -3.97 -22.49 5.58
C SER A 161 -2.54 -22.14 5.17
N MET A 162 -1.64 -21.94 6.13
CA MET A 162 -0.21 -21.70 5.89
C MET A 162 0.46 -22.90 5.21
N GLN A 163 0.13 -24.14 5.61
CA GLN A 163 0.65 -25.36 4.97
C GLN A 163 0.21 -25.48 3.51
N VAL A 164 -1.03 -25.13 3.20
CA VAL A 164 -1.54 -25.14 1.82
C VAL A 164 -0.89 -24.01 1.01
N ALA A 165 -0.87 -22.80 1.53
CA ALA A 165 -0.25 -21.66 0.86
C ALA A 165 1.24 -21.89 0.57
N ALA A 166 1.99 -22.50 1.50
CA ALA A 166 3.40 -22.85 1.30
C ALA A 166 3.60 -23.84 0.15
N LYS A 167 2.74 -24.88 0.03
CA LYS A 167 2.77 -25.85 -1.09
C LYS A 167 2.49 -25.19 -2.45
N LEU A 168 1.66 -24.15 -2.46
CA LEU A 168 1.31 -23.38 -3.65
C LEU A 168 2.30 -22.23 -3.94
N ASN A 169 3.35 -22.11 -3.13
CA ASN A 169 4.31 -21.00 -3.20
C ASN A 169 3.64 -19.60 -3.09
N LYS A 170 2.63 -19.51 -2.24
CA LYS A 170 1.93 -18.26 -1.94
C LYS A 170 2.19 -17.81 -0.50
N ALA A 171 2.15 -16.51 -0.27
CA ALA A 171 2.20 -15.96 1.07
C ALA A 171 0.80 -15.96 1.72
N ILE A 172 0.79 -16.02 3.07
CA ILE A 172 -0.32 -15.55 3.87
C ILE A 172 -0.02 -14.11 4.28
N VAL A 173 -0.93 -13.20 3.93
CA VAL A 173 -0.83 -11.76 4.21
C VAL A 173 -1.94 -11.42 5.21
N ALA A 174 -1.57 -11.06 6.43
CA ALA A 174 -2.52 -11.13 7.55
C ALA A 174 -2.72 -9.77 8.22
N HIS A 175 -3.99 -9.35 8.27
CA HIS A 175 -4.47 -8.41 9.27
C HIS A 175 -4.43 -9.08 10.65
N CYS A 176 -3.69 -8.49 11.59
CA CYS A 176 -3.44 -9.10 12.89
C CYS A 176 -4.19 -8.39 14.00
N GLU A 177 -5.29 -9.00 14.43
CA GLU A 177 -6.14 -8.47 15.47
C GLU A 177 -6.82 -9.64 16.24
N ASP A 178 -6.44 -9.83 17.51
CA ASP A 178 -7.14 -10.78 18.39
C ASP A 178 -8.48 -10.18 18.79
N ASN A 179 -9.57 -10.73 18.24
CA ASN A 179 -10.92 -10.20 18.43
C ASN A 179 -11.37 -10.16 19.90
N SER A 180 -10.82 -11.02 20.76
CA SER A 180 -11.15 -11.05 22.18
C SER A 180 -10.64 -9.81 22.93
N LEU A 181 -9.64 -9.13 22.36
CA LEU A 181 -9.00 -7.96 22.95
C LEU A 181 -9.50 -6.62 22.40
N ILE A 182 -10.33 -6.61 21.34
CA ILE A 182 -10.88 -5.37 20.75
C ILE A 182 -11.79 -4.65 21.74
N ARG A 183 -12.67 -5.36 22.45
CA ARG A 183 -13.55 -4.83 23.51
C ARG A 183 -14.40 -3.64 23.08
N GLY A 184 -14.83 -3.59 21.82
CA GLY A 184 -15.58 -2.47 21.27
C GLY A 184 -14.76 -1.19 21.10
N GLY A 185 -13.42 -1.28 21.12
CA GLY A 185 -12.52 -0.17 20.94
C GLY A 185 -12.63 0.49 19.57
N CYS A 186 -12.37 1.80 19.51
CA CYS A 186 -12.42 2.58 18.28
C CYS A 186 -11.16 3.40 18.02
N MET A 187 -10.21 3.38 18.96
CA MET A 187 -8.91 4.04 18.87
C MET A 187 -7.91 3.30 19.76
N HIS A 188 -6.66 3.75 19.83
CA HIS A 188 -5.65 3.19 20.73
C HIS A 188 -6.05 3.32 22.21
N CYS A 189 -5.81 2.26 22.99
CA CYS A 189 -5.97 2.28 24.45
C CYS A 189 -4.79 3.02 25.10
N GLY A 190 -4.81 4.34 25.04
CA GLY A 190 -3.71 5.22 25.46
C GLY A 190 -4.16 6.42 26.27
N CYS A 191 -3.35 7.48 26.23
CA CYS A 191 -3.66 8.73 26.91
C CYS A 191 -4.87 9.42 26.26
N ARG A 192 -4.89 9.46 24.93
CA ARG A 192 -5.92 10.19 24.20
C ARG A 192 -7.30 9.56 24.32
N SER A 193 -7.40 8.23 24.33
CA SER A 193 -8.69 7.56 24.54
C SER A 193 -9.29 7.85 25.92
N ARG A 194 -8.46 7.98 26.96
CA ARG A 194 -8.90 8.36 28.31
C ARG A 194 -9.39 9.82 28.35
N GLU A 195 -8.65 10.73 27.70
CA GLU A 195 -9.03 12.16 27.63
C GLU A 195 -10.37 12.36 26.90
N LEU A 196 -10.57 11.62 25.79
CA LEU A 196 -11.80 11.68 24.98
C LEU A 196 -12.94 10.80 25.55
N ASN A 197 -12.66 10.00 26.60
CA ASN A 197 -13.59 9.02 27.15
C ASN A 197 -14.13 8.05 26.10
N LEU A 198 -13.24 7.56 25.23
CA LEU A 198 -13.53 6.61 24.16
C LEU A 198 -12.95 5.22 24.45
N PRO A 199 -13.62 4.12 24.03
CA PRO A 199 -13.12 2.77 24.22
C PRO A 199 -11.85 2.53 23.38
N GLY A 200 -10.81 1.95 24.00
CA GLY A 200 -9.51 1.77 23.39
C GLY A 200 -9.20 0.30 23.04
N ILE A 201 -8.43 0.10 21.95
CA ILE A 201 -7.86 -1.16 21.51
C ILE A 201 -6.41 -1.24 22.00
N PRO A 202 -6.07 -2.18 22.91
CA PRO A 202 -4.71 -2.29 23.42
C PRO A 202 -3.72 -2.77 22.34
N SER A 203 -2.46 -2.36 22.45
CA SER A 203 -1.39 -2.74 21.51
C SER A 203 -1.20 -4.26 21.40
N VAL A 204 -1.41 -4.99 22.50
CA VAL A 204 -1.29 -6.46 22.53
C VAL A 204 -2.35 -7.16 21.66
N CYS A 205 -3.43 -6.48 21.27
CA CYS A 205 -4.43 -7.01 20.35
C CYS A 205 -3.79 -7.41 18.99
N GLU A 206 -2.86 -6.62 18.50
CA GLU A 206 -2.09 -6.88 17.28
C GLU A 206 -0.93 -7.86 17.54
N SER A 207 -0.07 -7.55 18.50
CA SER A 207 1.19 -8.27 18.70
C SER A 207 1.03 -9.71 19.16
N VAL A 208 -0.05 -10.07 19.86
CA VAL A 208 -0.32 -11.45 20.29
C VAL A 208 -0.64 -12.34 19.08
N GLN A 209 -1.45 -11.86 18.14
CA GLN A 209 -1.72 -12.64 16.93
C GLN A 209 -0.47 -12.77 16.07
N ILE A 210 0.32 -11.70 15.89
CA ILE A 210 1.58 -11.77 15.16
C ILE A 210 2.53 -12.81 15.80
N ALA A 211 2.69 -12.81 17.13
CA ALA A 211 3.56 -13.75 17.83
C ALA A 211 3.09 -15.21 17.65
N ARG A 212 1.78 -15.46 17.70
CA ARG A 212 1.18 -16.77 17.39
C ARG A 212 1.52 -17.20 15.96
N ASP A 213 1.21 -16.34 14.99
CA ASP A 213 1.25 -16.67 13.56
C ASP A 213 2.68 -16.82 13.04
N VAL A 214 3.65 -16.10 13.60
CA VAL A 214 5.08 -16.28 13.30
C VAL A 214 5.54 -17.70 13.63
N LEU A 215 5.13 -18.25 14.77
CA LEU A 215 5.47 -19.63 15.15
C LEU A 215 4.77 -20.67 14.26
N LEU A 216 3.54 -20.40 13.85
CA LEU A 216 2.81 -21.24 12.90
C LEU A 216 3.46 -21.20 11.50
N ALA A 217 3.89 -20.03 11.05
CA ALA A 217 4.57 -19.86 9.78
C ALA A 217 5.92 -20.58 9.73
N GLU A 218 6.70 -20.55 10.83
CA GLU A 218 7.93 -21.32 10.97
C GLU A 218 7.66 -22.82 10.81
N ALA A 219 6.68 -23.35 11.54
CA ALA A 219 6.33 -24.76 11.50
C ALA A 219 5.74 -25.19 10.14
N ALA A 220 5.01 -24.33 9.44
CA ALA A 220 4.46 -24.60 8.13
C ALA A 220 5.44 -24.37 6.96
N GLY A 221 6.56 -23.66 7.20
CA GLY A 221 7.48 -23.22 6.14
C GLY A 221 6.85 -22.17 5.19
N CYS A 222 5.87 -21.41 5.66
CA CYS A 222 5.11 -20.45 4.87
C CYS A 222 5.75 -19.06 4.88
N HIS A 223 5.68 -18.33 3.78
CA HIS A 223 5.93 -16.90 3.81
C HIS A 223 4.74 -16.21 4.49
N TYR A 224 5.00 -15.58 5.63
CA TYR A 224 4.02 -14.83 6.39
C TYR A 224 4.33 -13.34 6.30
N HIS A 225 3.38 -12.57 5.80
CA HIS A 225 3.50 -11.12 5.71
C HIS A 225 2.49 -10.46 6.65
N VAL A 226 3.00 -9.61 7.54
CA VAL A 226 2.19 -8.88 8.52
C VAL A 226 1.75 -7.56 7.93
N CYS A 227 0.44 -7.37 7.75
CA CYS A 227 -0.15 -6.10 7.31
C CYS A 227 0.09 -4.99 8.34
N HIS A 228 0.21 -3.76 7.85
CA HIS A 228 0.12 -2.49 8.59
C HIS A 228 0.55 -2.54 10.06
N VAL A 229 1.79 -2.99 10.34
CA VAL A 229 2.33 -3.03 11.73
C VAL A 229 2.22 -1.65 12.38
N SER A 230 1.66 -1.61 13.59
CA SER A 230 1.40 -0.35 14.29
C SER A 230 2.02 -0.25 15.68
N THR A 231 2.53 -1.35 16.28
CA THR A 231 3.00 -1.35 17.66
C THR A 231 4.49 -1.71 17.79
N LYS A 232 5.14 -1.18 18.82
CA LYS A 232 6.55 -1.49 19.17
C LYS A 232 6.76 -2.96 19.50
N GLU A 233 5.76 -3.61 20.11
CA GLU A 233 5.78 -5.03 20.41
C GLU A 233 5.79 -5.85 19.12
N SER A 234 4.98 -5.49 18.13
CA SER A 234 4.92 -6.14 16.81
C SER A 234 6.25 -6.02 16.08
N VAL A 235 6.83 -4.81 16.04
CA VAL A 235 8.17 -4.59 15.47
C VAL A 235 9.22 -5.49 16.14
N ARG A 236 9.15 -5.61 17.48
CA ARG A 236 10.08 -6.50 18.21
C ARG A 236 9.88 -7.97 17.83
N VAL A 237 8.63 -8.45 17.75
CA VAL A 237 8.33 -9.84 17.37
C VAL A 237 8.87 -10.14 15.96
N VAL A 238 8.57 -9.29 14.98
CA VAL A 238 9.03 -9.46 13.60
C VAL A 238 10.58 -9.43 13.54
N ARG A 239 11.21 -8.50 14.25
CA ARG A 239 12.68 -8.39 14.30
C ARG A 239 13.34 -9.67 14.82
N GLU A 240 12.83 -10.24 15.92
CA GLU A 240 13.37 -11.47 16.49
C GLU A 240 13.08 -12.69 15.59
N ALA A 241 11.90 -12.75 14.97
CA ALA A 241 11.58 -13.79 13.99
C ALA A 241 12.53 -13.78 12.78
N LYS A 242 12.83 -12.61 12.23
CA LYS A 242 13.81 -12.47 11.13
C LYS A 242 15.20 -12.90 11.54
N LYS A 243 15.66 -12.56 12.77
CA LYS A 243 16.95 -13.04 13.31
C LYS A 243 16.99 -14.55 13.46
N ALA A 244 15.87 -15.18 13.78
CA ALA A 244 15.74 -16.63 13.84
C ALA A 244 15.71 -17.30 12.46
N GLY A 245 15.65 -16.54 11.36
CA GLY A 245 15.59 -17.04 9.99
C GLY A 245 14.19 -17.45 9.55
N ILE A 246 13.15 -17.06 10.28
CA ILE A 246 11.75 -17.31 9.91
C ILE A 246 11.41 -16.43 8.68
N LYS A 247 10.71 -17.01 7.71
CA LYS A 247 10.28 -16.31 6.50
C LYS A 247 9.10 -15.38 6.79
N VAL A 248 9.37 -14.33 7.57
CA VAL A 248 8.41 -13.27 7.91
C VAL A 248 8.82 -11.95 7.33
N THR A 249 7.84 -11.19 6.82
CA THR A 249 7.99 -9.82 6.34
C THR A 249 6.84 -8.97 6.87
N CYS A 250 6.95 -7.65 6.81
CA CYS A 250 5.88 -6.76 7.25
C CYS A 250 5.87 -5.44 6.50
N GLU A 251 4.71 -4.81 6.51
CA GLU A 251 4.49 -3.47 5.96
C GLU A 251 4.14 -2.47 7.06
N VAL A 252 4.31 -1.18 6.74
CA VAL A 252 3.82 -0.07 7.56
C VAL A 252 3.08 0.92 6.68
N CYS A 253 2.01 1.52 7.21
CA CYS A 253 1.27 2.55 6.50
C CYS A 253 1.86 3.94 6.74
N PRO A 254 1.75 4.85 5.75
CA PRO A 254 2.18 6.24 5.89
C PRO A 254 1.64 6.91 7.15
N HIS A 255 0.34 6.76 7.43
CA HIS A 255 -0.32 7.38 8.58
C HIS A 255 0.23 6.91 9.93
N HIS A 256 0.65 5.64 10.07
CA HIS A 256 1.28 5.14 11.31
C HIS A 256 2.72 5.67 11.51
N LEU A 257 3.40 6.10 10.45
CA LEU A 257 4.70 6.77 10.55
C LEU A 257 4.55 8.26 10.87
N ILE A 258 3.52 8.91 10.30
CA ILE A 258 3.33 10.36 10.33
C ILE A 258 2.70 10.82 11.63
N SER A 259 1.69 10.09 12.12
CA SER A 259 0.82 10.51 13.23
C SER A 259 0.81 9.52 14.39
N ASP A 260 0.44 10.01 15.57
CA ASP A 260 0.18 9.21 16.76
C ASP A 260 -1.18 9.58 17.40
N GLU A 261 -1.53 8.93 18.52
CA GLU A 261 -2.83 9.13 19.18
C GLU A 261 -3.09 10.58 19.59
N MET A 262 -2.04 11.35 19.86
CA MET A 262 -2.17 12.74 20.32
C MET A 262 -2.52 13.72 19.20
N ASP A 263 -2.36 13.33 17.93
CA ASP A 263 -2.78 14.12 16.78
C ASP A 263 -4.30 14.11 16.58
N ILE A 264 -5.04 13.19 17.24
CA ILE A 264 -6.49 13.11 17.16
C ILE A 264 -7.10 14.27 17.97
N PRO A 265 -7.73 15.27 17.32
CA PRO A 265 -8.13 16.48 18.04
C PRO A 265 -9.39 16.30 18.92
N GLU A 266 -10.32 15.43 18.47
CA GLU A 266 -11.65 15.24 19.05
C GLU A 266 -12.26 13.90 18.64
N ASP A 267 -13.46 13.57 19.13
CA ASP A 267 -14.26 12.40 18.70
C ASP A 267 -14.76 12.59 17.26
N ASN A 268 -13.91 12.29 16.29
CA ASN A 268 -14.17 12.50 14.87
C ASN A 268 -13.79 11.24 14.06
N GLY A 269 -14.78 10.67 13.39
CA GLY A 269 -14.61 9.43 12.61
C GLY A 269 -13.58 9.51 11.47
N MET A 270 -13.20 10.71 11.03
CA MET A 270 -12.13 10.86 10.02
C MET A 270 -10.78 10.36 10.53
N TRP A 271 -10.56 10.34 11.86
CA TRP A 271 -9.36 9.81 12.51
C TRP A 271 -9.43 8.32 12.87
N LYS A 272 -10.51 7.64 12.48
CA LYS A 272 -10.70 6.21 12.77
C LYS A 272 -10.14 5.35 11.64
N MET A 273 -9.06 4.61 11.92
CA MET A 273 -8.48 3.57 11.07
C MET A 273 -8.15 2.32 11.90
N ASN A 274 -7.90 1.19 11.26
CA ASN A 274 -7.50 -0.05 11.91
C ASN A 274 -6.30 -0.68 11.19
N PRO A 275 -5.16 -0.85 11.88
CA PRO A 275 -4.91 -0.52 13.30
C PRO A 275 -5.04 0.97 13.60
N PRO A 276 -5.40 1.34 14.85
CA PRO A 276 -5.51 2.75 15.21
C PRO A 276 -4.11 3.41 15.31
N LEU A 277 -4.08 4.74 15.19
CA LEU A 277 -2.88 5.51 15.55
C LEU A 277 -2.51 5.21 17.00
N ARG A 278 -1.28 4.75 17.21
CA ARG A 278 -0.76 4.32 18.52
C ARG A 278 -0.04 5.46 19.25
N SER A 279 0.69 5.13 20.29
CA SER A 279 1.50 6.08 21.04
C SER A 279 2.67 6.63 20.24
N GLU A 280 3.24 7.76 20.69
CA GLU A 280 4.49 8.29 20.13
C GLU A 280 5.65 7.28 20.22
N GLU A 281 5.68 6.45 21.29
CA GLU A 281 6.68 5.38 21.41
C GLU A 281 6.53 4.31 20.32
N ASP A 282 5.29 3.93 19.99
CA ASP A 282 5.01 2.99 18.91
C ASP A 282 5.45 3.58 17.58
N ARG A 283 5.06 4.82 17.28
CA ARG A 283 5.46 5.54 16.07
C ARG A 283 6.99 5.63 15.92
N LYS A 284 7.72 5.95 17.00
CA LYS A 284 9.19 5.96 17.00
C LYS A 284 9.77 4.57 16.73
N ALA A 285 9.16 3.51 17.24
CA ALA A 285 9.60 2.14 16.98
C ALA A 285 9.36 1.71 15.53
N LEU A 286 8.28 2.16 14.89
CA LEU A 286 8.04 1.95 13.46
C LEU A 286 9.10 2.65 12.61
N ILE A 287 9.41 3.92 12.89
CA ILE A 287 10.46 4.67 12.18
C ILE A 287 11.81 3.97 12.33
N ALA A 288 12.16 3.52 13.54
CA ALA A 288 13.38 2.75 13.79
C ALA A 288 13.38 1.41 13.01
N GLY A 289 12.22 0.73 12.94
CA GLY A 289 12.04 -0.50 12.17
C GLY A 289 12.23 -0.32 10.67
N VAL A 290 11.82 0.83 10.12
CA VAL A 290 12.10 1.21 8.73
C VAL A 290 13.61 1.41 8.51
N LEU A 291 14.27 2.11 9.42
CA LEU A 291 15.69 2.46 9.30
C LEU A 291 16.61 1.25 9.48
N ASP A 292 16.27 0.31 10.34
CA ASP A 292 17.07 -0.90 10.60
C ASP A 292 16.70 -2.09 9.68
N GLY A 293 15.69 -1.93 8.81
CA GLY A 293 15.25 -2.94 7.86
C GLY A 293 14.37 -4.04 8.45
N THR A 294 13.87 -3.89 9.68
CA THR A 294 12.86 -4.78 10.25
C THR A 294 11.56 -4.70 9.46
N ILE A 295 11.16 -3.50 9.07
CA ILE A 295 10.01 -3.24 8.20
C ILE A 295 10.48 -3.28 6.75
N ASP A 296 9.84 -4.10 5.94
CA ASP A 296 10.27 -4.42 4.58
C ASP A 296 9.75 -3.42 3.54
N VAL A 297 8.48 -3.03 3.66
CA VAL A 297 7.77 -2.26 2.64
C VAL A 297 6.85 -1.21 3.26
N ILE A 298 6.44 -0.25 2.44
CA ILE A 298 5.37 0.70 2.75
C ILE A 298 4.18 0.35 1.86
N ALA A 299 3.01 0.16 2.48
CA ALA A 299 1.73 -0.01 1.81
C ALA A 299 0.73 1.02 2.33
N THR A 300 -0.27 1.41 1.53
CA THR A 300 -1.10 2.55 1.92
C THR A 300 -2.24 2.19 2.84
N ASP A 301 -2.75 0.98 2.77
CA ASP A 301 -4.06 0.60 3.34
C ASP A 301 -5.14 1.61 2.91
N HIS A 302 -5.14 1.95 1.62
CA HIS A 302 -6.13 2.87 1.06
C HIS A 302 -7.53 2.29 1.21
N ALA A 303 -8.28 2.83 2.17
CA ALA A 303 -9.58 2.31 2.60
C ALA A 303 -10.68 3.38 2.46
N PRO A 304 -11.22 3.58 1.25
CA PRO A 304 -12.27 4.55 0.98
C PRO A 304 -13.60 4.14 1.60
N HIS A 305 -14.31 5.13 2.13
CA HIS A 305 -15.63 5.02 2.72
C HIS A 305 -16.52 6.18 2.25
N ALA A 306 -17.83 5.93 2.22
CA ALA A 306 -18.80 6.97 1.92
C ALA A 306 -18.87 8.00 3.05
N GLU A 307 -19.25 9.23 2.71
CA GLU A 307 -19.33 10.34 3.65
C GLU A 307 -20.19 10.02 4.88
N HIS A 308 -21.36 9.40 4.67
CA HIS A 308 -22.26 9.04 5.76
C HIS A 308 -21.73 7.95 6.71
N GLU A 309 -20.69 7.21 6.30
CA GLU A 309 -20.02 6.21 7.14
C GLU A 309 -18.88 6.83 7.98
N LYS A 310 -18.37 8.01 7.57
CA LYS A 310 -17.23 8.68 8.21
C LYS A 310 -17.62 9.94 9.00
N ASN A 311 -18.64 10.68 8.58
CA ASN A 311 -19.15 11.86 9.30
C ASN A 311 -19.94 11.46 10.56
N LEU A 312 -19.28 10.68 11.42
CA LEU A 312 -19.85 10.11 12.64
C LEU A 312 -18.82 10.22 13.78
N THR A 313 -19.26 9.96 15.02
CA THR A 313 -18.35 9.73 16.15
C THR A 313 -17.46 8.50 15.89
N MET A 314 -16.27 8.44 16.49
CA MET A 314 -15.35 7.32 16.33
C MET A 314 -15.96 5.98 16.69
N THR A 315 -16.87 5.93 17.66
CA THR A 315 -17.56 4.67 18.04
C THR A 315 -18.46 4.12 16.94
N LYS A 316 -18.98 4.98 16.06
CA LYS A 316 -19.95 4.61 15.00
C LYS A 316 -19.33 4.62 13.59
N ALA A 317 -18.31 5.41 13.37
CA ALA A 317 -17.68 5.54 12.06
C ALA A 317 -17.04 4.22 11.61
N ALA A 318 -16.93 4.02 10.29
CA ALA A 318 -16.16 2.95 9.69
C ALA A 318 -14.66 3.15 9.91
N PHE A 319 -13.92 2.05 10.05
CA PHE A 319 -12.46 2.06 10.09
C PHE A 319 -11.87 2.23 8.68
N GLY A 320 -10.92 3.14 8.53
CA GLY A 320 -10.15 3.34 7.31
C GLY A 320 -10.05 4.80 6.87
N ILE A 321 -8.97 5.12 6.18
CA ILE A 321 -8.71 6.41 5.54
C ILE A 321 -8.18 6.18 4.13
N VAL A 322 -8.30 7.19 3.25
CA VAL A 322 -7.67 7.14 1.92
C VAL A 322 -6.21 7.57 2.00
N GLY A 323 -5.34 6.93 1.20
CA GLY A 323 -3.89 7.16 1.26
C GLY A 323 -3.17 7.15 -0.09
N SER A 324 -3.67 6.45 -1.12
CA SER A 324 -2.91 6.20 -2.37
C SER A 324 -2.42 7.48 -3.05
N GLU A 325 -3.24 8.54 -3.10
CA GLU A 325 -2.89 9.79 -3.80
C GLU A 325 -1.84 10.65 -3.06
N THR A 326 -1.64 10.42 -1.76
CA THR A 326 -0.82 11.31 -0.92
C THR A 326 0.38 10.62 -0.27
N ALA A 327 0.45 9.28 -0.30
CA ALA A 327 1.44 8.48 0.42
C ALA A 327 2.88 8.94 0.20
N PHE A 328 3.35 8.95 -1.05
CA PHE A 328 4.72 9.35 -1.37
C PHE A 328 4.98 10.80 -0.92
N SER A 329 4.10 11.72 -1.28
CA SER A 329 4.28 13.16 -1.01
C SER A 329 4.28 13.48 0.49
N GLN A 330 3.43 12.82 1.27
CA GLN A 330 3.43 12.96 2.73
C GLN A 330 4.74 12.42 3.34
N LEU A 331 5.18 11.22 2.94
CA LEU A 331 6.42 10.63 3.44
C LEU A 331 7.65 11.41 2.98
N TYR A 332 7.67 11.89 1.73
CA TYR A 332 8.71 12.78 1.25
C TYR A 332 8.81 14.05 2.08
N THR A 333 7.67 14.68 2.34
CA THR A 333 7.59 15.91 3.13
C THR A 333 8.02 15.73 4.58
N LYS A 334 7.50 14.68 5.23
CA LYS A 334 7.71 14.47 6.68
C LYS A 334 9.05 13.81 7.02
N PHE A 335 9.65 13.04 6.09
CA PHE A 335 10.84 12.25 6.40
C PHE A 335 12.03 12.51 5.48
N VAL A 336 11.82 12.75 4.18
CA VAL A 336 12.95 12.95 3.25
C VAL A 336 13.44 14.39 3.29
N LYS A 337 12.55 15.38 3.22
CA LYS A 337 12.95 16.80 3.31
C LYS A 337 13.71 17.13 4.60
N PRO A 338 13.31 16.66 5.79
CA PRO A 338 14.08 16.89 7.01
C PRO A 338 15.30 15.96 7.18
N GLY A 339 15.53 15.01 6.27
CA GLY A 339 16.71 14.13 6.27
C GLY A 339 16.62 12.93 7.22
N VAL A 340 15.43 12.54 7.67
CA VAL A 340 15.22 11.33 8.49
C VAL A 340 15.36 10.07 7.62
N PHE A 341 14.76 10.08 6.42
CA PHE A 341 14.93 9.04 5.40
C PHE A 341 15.72 9.61 4.21
N SER A 342 16.51 8.78 3.56
CA SER A 342 17.02 9.12 2.24
C SER A 342 15.91 8.95 1.18
N LEU A 343 15.95 9.74 0.09
CA LEU A 343 15.02 9.55 -1.03
C LEU A 343 15.13 8.13 -1.61
N GLN A 344 16.34 7.55 -1.65
CA GLN A 344 16.56 6.16 -2.08
C GLN A 344 15.79 5.18 -1.20
N LEU A 345 15.88 5.32 0.13
CA LEU A 345 15.17 4.42 1.06
C LEU A 345 13.66 4.48 0.85
N LEU A 346 13.08 5.69 0.73
CA LEU A 346 11.64 5.84 0.50
C LEU A 346 11.21 5.18 -0.82
N VAL A 347 11.92 5.44 -1.91
CA VAL A 347 11.63 4.83 -3.20
C VAL A 347 11.77 3.31 -3.14
N ASP A 348 12.86 2.80 -2.53
CA ASP A 348 13.08 1.35 -2.43
C ASP A 348 11.98 0.64 -1.64
N LEU A 349 11.46 1.26 -0.55
CA LEU A 349 10.37 0.71 0.26
C LEU A 349 9.02 0.63 -0.49
N MET A 350 8.86 1.41 -1.54
CA MET A 350 7.64 1.45 -2.38
C MET A 350 7.84 0.78 -3.74
N THR A 351 9.03 0.23 -4.04
CA THR A 351 9.36 -0.36 -5.35
C THR A 351 10.18 -1.64 -5.22
N LYS A 352 11.50 -1.52 -5.23
CA LYS A 352 12.46 -2.61 -5.24
C LYS A 352 12.27 -3.59 -4.09
N LYS A 353 12.12 -3.09 -2.87
CA LYS A 353 11.92 -3.95 -1.68
C LYS A 353 10.60 -4.70 -1.72
N VAL A 354 9.55 -4.07 -2.25
CA VAL A 354 8.27 -4.77 -2.51
C VAL A 354 8.47 -5.92 -3.48
N ALA A 355 9.16 -5.65 -4.60
CA ALA A 355 9.45 -6.66 -5.61
C ALA A 355 10.31 -7.81 -5.06
N GLU A 356 11.32 -7.51 -4.25
CA GLU A 356 12.18 -8.50 -3.61
C GLU A 356 11.42 -9.33 -2.56
N THR A 357 10.52 -8.71 -1.79
CA THR A 357 9.71 -9.37 -0.77
C THR A 357 8.78 -10.43 -1.35
N PHE A 358 8.21 -10.17 -2.53
CA PHE A 358 7.18 -11.01 -3.13
C PHE A 358 7.58 -11.64 -4.48
N ASP A 359 8.86 -11.55 -4.86
CA ASP A 359 9.40 -12.07 -6.13
C ASP A 359 8.63 -11.56 -7.36
N LEU A 360 8.46 -10.21 -7.43
CA LEU A 360 7.73 -9.57 -8.52
C LEU A 360 8.69 -9.10 -9.64
N PRO A 361 8.29 -9.21 -10.93
CA PRO A 361 9.10 -8.74 -12.05
C PRO A 361 9.00 -7.22 -12.30
N TYR A 362 8.51 -6.46 -11.34
CA TYR A 362 8.22 -5.02 -11.41
C TYR A 362 9.15 -4.22 -10.49
N GLY A 363 8.91 -2.90 -10.35
CA GLY A 363 9.60 -2.05 -9.37
C GLY A 363 11.04 -1.71 -9.71
N LYS A 364 11.42 -1.78 -11.00
CA LYS A 364 12.78 -1.52 -11.49
C LYS A 364 12.77 -0.47 -12.60
N LEU A 365 13.78 0.40 -12.59
CA LEU A 365 14.06 1.36 -13.65
C LEU A 365 15.38 0.98 -14.31
N GLU A 366 15.34 -0.03 -15.20
CA GLU A 366 16.49 -0.59 -15.90
C GLU A 366 16.10 -1.03 -17.32
N GLU A 367 17.09 -1.13 -18.21
CA GLU A 367 16.88 -1.59 -19.58
C GLU A 367 16.31 -3.01 -19.60
N GLY A 368 15.29 -3.23 -20.43
CA GLY A 368 14.55 -4.51 -20.53
C GLY A 368 13.41 -4.66 -19.52
N SER A 369 13.31 -3.84 -18.49
CA SER A 369 12.18 -3.87 -17.57
C SER A 369 10.90 -3.27 -18.20
N PHE A 370 9.75 -3.51 -17.56
CA PHE A 370 8.51 -2.85 -17.98
C PHE A 370 8.65 -1.33 -17.85
N ALA A 371 8.02 -0.60 -18.75
CA ALA A 371 7.96 0.85 -18.72
C ALA A 371 6.90 1.31 -17.68
N ASP A 372 7.13 0.90 -16.45
CA ASP A 372 6.39 1.26 -15.24
C ASP A 372 7.21 2.31 -14.52
N LEU A 373 6.81 3.58 -14.64
CA LEU A 373 7.57 4.68 -14.05
C LEU A 373 6.66 5.82 -13.59
N VAL A 374 7.17 6.58 -12.64
CA VAL A 374 6.55 7.82 -12.18
C VAL A 374 7.53 8.98 -12.32
N VAL A 375 7.05 10.11 -12.86
CA VAL A 375 7.75 11.39 -12.88
C VAL A 375 7.23 12.24 -11.73
N ILE A 376 8.14 12.74 -10.91
CA ILE A 376 7.83 13.47 -9.68
C ILE A 376 8.49 14.85 -9.74
N ASP A 377 7.71 15.89 -9.51
CA ASP A 377 8.20 17.23 -9.26
C ASP A 377 8.49 17.38 -7.76
N LEU A 378 9.76 17.25 -7.37
CA LEU A 378 10.18 17.26 -5.96
C LEU A 378 10.00 18.64 -5.30
N GLU A 379 9.95 19.70 -6.09
CA GLU A 379 9.81 21.08 -5.58
C GLU A 379 8.35 21.55 -5.57
N LYS A 380 7.49 20.93 -6.38
CA LYS A 380 6.05 21.25 -6.40
C LYS A 380 5.43 20.90 -5.04
N ASN A 381 4.61 21.83 -4.54
CA ASN A 381 3.81 21.61 -3.34
C ASN A 381 2.32 21.83 -3.63
N ILE A 382 1.51 21.15 -2.87
CA ILE A 382 0.05 21.33 -2.86
C ILE A 382 -0.46 21.22 -1.43
N LYS A 383 -1.65 21.77 -1.18
CA LYS A 383 -2.42 21.45 0.02
C LYS A 383 -3.33 20.27 -0.26
N ILE A 384 -3.39 19.33 0.68
CA ILE A 384 -4.32 18.19 0.60
C ILE A 384 -5.74 18.73 0.58
N ASP A 385 -6.42 18.48 -0.53
CA ASP A 385 -7.80 18.88 -0.78
C ASP A 385 -8.59 17.64 -1.27
N PRO A 386 -9.41 17.02 -0.40
CA PRO A 386 -10.16 15.82 -0.77
C PRO A 386 -11.09 15.99 -1.96
N GLU A 387 -11.58 17.21 -2.22
CA GLU A 387 -12.45 17.49 -3.37
C GLU A 387 -11.74 17.31 -4.71
N LYS A 388 -10.41 17.32 -4.70
CA LYS A 388 -9.56 17.09 -5.87
C LYS A 388 -9.12 15.65 -6.04
N PHE A 389 -9.46 14.75 -5.12
CA PHE A 389 -9.09 13.34 -5.23
C PHE A 389 -9.80 12.65 -6.40
N LEU A 390 -9.09 11.74 -7.05
CA LEU A 390 -9.65 10.88 -8.10
C LEU A 390 -10.36 9.65 -7.49
N SER A 391 -10.00 9.23 -6.28
CA SER A 391 -10.77 8.28 -5.47
C SER A 391 -12.17 8.84 -5.22
N LYS A 392 -13.17 7.98 -5.08
CA LYS A 392 -14.50 8.39 -4.58
C LYS A 392 -14.44 8.72 -3.07
N GLY A 393 -13.54 8.07 -2.35
CA GLY A 393 -13.31 8.33 -0.92
C GLY A 393 -12.74 9.73 -0.67
N ARG A 394 -13.29 10.41 0.36
CA ARG A 394 -12.85 11.72 0.83
C ARG A 394 -12.33 11.67 2.27
N ASN A 395 -12.31 10.47 2.84
CA ASN A 395 -12.04 10.21 4.25
C ASN A 395 -10.55 10.28 4.56
N THR A 396 -10.04 11.49 4.70
CA THR A 396 -8.67 11.78 5.17
C THR A 396 -8.68 12.77 6.32
N PRO A 397 -7.88 12.55 7.38
CA PRO A 397 -7.71 13.52 8.46
C PRO A 397 -6.74 14.66 8.12
N TYR A 398 -6.01 14.57 7.01
CA TYR A 398 -4.90 15.48 6.67
C TYR A 398 -5.29 16.66 5.79
N VAL A 399 -6.55 17.07 5.80
CA VAL A 399 -7.08 18.18 4.98
C VAL A 399 -6.31 19.47 5.26
N GLY A 400 -5.86 20.14 4.19
CA GLY A 400 -5.12 21.41 4.28
C GLY A 400 -3.64 21.29 4.62
N GLU A 401 -3.11 20.10 4.91
CA GLU A 401 -1.67 19.91 5.08
C GLU A 401 -0.94 20.19 3.75
N GLU A 402 0.19 20.88 3.84
CA GLU A 402 1.07 21.14 2.71
C GLU A 402 2.02 19.97 2.49
N ILE A 403 2.03 19.43 1.29
CA ILE A 403 2.89 18.31 0.89
C ILE A 403 3.69 18.65 -0.35
N TYR A 404 4.92 18.12 -0.42
CA TYR A 404 5.90 18.29 -1.51
C TYR A 404 6.17 16.96 -2.21
N GLY A 405 6.81 17.04 -3.38
CA GLY A 405 7.16 15.84 -4.15
C GLY A 405 5.93 15.24 -4.82
N ILE A 406 5.36 15.96 -5.77
CA ILE A 406 4.08 15.61 -6.38
C ILE A 406 4.31 14.78 -7.64
N PRO A 407 3.74 13.55 -7.73
CA PRO A 407 3.70 12.81 -8.98
C PRO A 407 2.93 13.59 -10.04
N VAL A 408 3.53 13.75 -11.21
CA VAL A 408 2.98 14.57 -12.31
C VAL A 408 2.74 13.78 -13.59
N LEU A 409 3.35 12.59 -13.71
CA LEU A 409 3.13 11.68 -14.82
C LEU A 409 3.39 10.24 -14.34
N THR A 410 2.49 9.32 -14.62
CA THR A 410 2.64 7.90 -14.30
C THR A 410 2.38 7.06 -15.55
N LEU A 411 3.34 6.21 -15.88
CA LEU A 411 3.21 5.23 -16.96
C LEU A 411 3.14 3.82 -16.37
N CYS A 412 2.17 3.06 -16.84
CA CYS A 412 2.06 1.62 -16.59
C CYS A 412 2.15 0.87 -17.92
N GLU A 413 3.12 -0.02 -18.04
CA GLU A 413 3.41 -0.73 -19.30
C GLU A 413 3.55 0.21 -20.52
N GLY A 414 4.17 1.36 -20.32
CA GLY A 414 4.38 2.37 -21.37
C GLY A 414 3.14 3.18 -21.76
N ARG A 415 1.99 2.97 -21.10
CA ARG A 415 0.77 3.74 -21.31
C ARG A 415 0.62 4.78 -20.19
N VAL A 416 0.12 5.97 -20.52
CA VAL A 416 -0.20 6.98 -19.52
C VAL A 416 -1.37 6.50 -18.66
N ALA A 417 -1.10 6.26 -17.39
CA ALA A 417 -2.12 5.98 -16.38
C ALA A 417 -2.58 7.26 -15.68
N TYR A 418 -1.68 8.23 -15.52
CA TYR A 418 -1.98 9.57 -14.99
C TYR A 418 -1.06 10.62 -15.60
N LYS A 419 -1.58 11.81 -15.84
CA LYS A 419 -0.81 13.02 -16.16
C LYS A 419 -1.43 14.26 -15.50
N ASP A 420 -0.56 15.14 -15.06
CA ASP A 420 -0.94 16.50 -14.63
C ASP A 420 -1.21 17.34 -15.90
N GLU A 421 -2.46 17.74 -16.11
CA GLU A 421 -2.88 18.44 -17.33
C GLU A 421 -2.25 19.81 -17.49
N GLU A 422 -1.84 20.48 -16.40
CA GLU A 422 -1.17 21.78 -16.50
C GLU A 422 0.26 21.64 -17.07
N GLN A 423 0.96 20.53 -16.73
CA GLN A 423 2.35 20.33 -17.15
C GLN A 423 2.45 19.51 -18.44
N PHE A 424 1.51 18.62 -18.70
CA PHE A 424 1.57 17.62 -19.76
C PHE A 424 0.34 17.61 -20.67
N ALA A 425 -0.37 18.76 -20.81
CA ALA A 425 -1.58 18.89 -21.64
C ALA A 425 -1.38 18.41 -23.10
N ASN A 426 -0.20 18.67 -23.66
CA ASN A 426 0.13 18.36 -25.07
C ASN A 426 0.71 16.96 -25.27
N ILE A 427 0.68 16.11 -24.24
CA ILE A 427 1.19 14.74 -24.32
C ILE A 427 0.04 13.80 -24.62
N ASP A 428 -0.18 13.52 -25.91
CA ASP A 428 -0.97 12.38 -26.38
C ASP A 428 0.00 11.17 -26.47
N LEU A 429 -0.06 10.27 -25.53
CA LEU A 429 0.75 9.05 -25.46
C LEU A 429 -0.13 7.82 -25.63
#